data_b976070dc69aa7d38c37ca8482242d68
#
_entry.id   b976070dc69aa7d38c37ca8482242d68
#
_cell.length_a   1.000
_cell.length_b   1.000
_cell.length_c   1.000
_cell.angle_alpha   90.00
_cell.angle_beta   90.00
_cell.angle_gamma   90.00
#
_symmetry.space_group_name_H-M   'P 1'
#
loop_
_entity.id
_entity.type
_entity.pdbx_description
1 polymer ?
#
loop_
_entity_poly.entity_id
_entity_poly.type
_entity_poly.pdbx_seq_one_letter_code
_entity_poly.pdbx_strand_id
1 'polypeptide(L)'
;MIHREWIKEIRNTAPRIHCITNYVTAGDVANMILAVGGSPIMAQGIREVEDVTTICQGLVLNMGTLEEERVDAMILAGKRAASLGHPIILDPVGVTASGFRRASALRILRQVPVCVIRGNASEICALDQAFGGMDRGNVCGVDSCTDSVMDGQVSSALSLGRRTGAV
;
A
#
# COMPACT_ATOMS: atom_id res chain seq x y z
N MET A 1 13.57 -13.34 6.46
CA MET A 1 13.54 -14.80 6.19
C MET A 1 12.08 -15.23 6.15
N ILE A 2 11.56 -15.69 5.00
CA ILE A 2 10.16 -16.18 4.91
C ILE A 2 10.12 -17.53 5.62
N HIS A 3 9.31 -17.64 6.67
CA HIS A 3 9.13 -18.91 7.36
C HIS A 3 8.43 -19.92 6.45
N ARG A 4 8.99 -21.12 6.30
CA ARG A 4 8.39 -22.21 5.50
C ARG A 4 6.95 -22.52 5.93
N GLU A 5 6.62 -22.28 7.17
CA GLU A 5 5.29 -22.48 7.75
C GLU A 5 4.26 -21.52 7.14
N TRP A 6 4.63 -20.25 6.90
CA TRP A 6 3.72 -19.27 6.29
C TRP A 6 3.36 -19.64 4.84
N ILE A 7 4.34 -20.14 4.06
CA ILE A 7 4.07 -20.60 2.69
C ILE A 7 3.17 -21.85 2.70
N LYS A 8 3.35 -22.76 3.64
CA LYS A 8 2.46 -23.91 3.80
C LYS A 8 1.03 -23.46 4.14
N GLU A 9 0.89 -22.51 5.05
CA GLU A 9 -0.40 -21.97 5.46
C GLU A 9 -1.12 -21.28 4.29
N ILE A 10 -0.42 -20.44 3.54
CA ILE A 10 -0.97 -19.80 2.33
C ILE A 10 -1.46 -20.88 1.33
N ARG A 11 -0.67 -21.92 1.09
CA ARG A 11 -1.05 -23.00 0.16
C ARG A 11 -2.24 -23.83 0.65
N ASN A 12 -2.36 -24.02 1.95
CA ASN A 12 -3.48 -24.77 2.54
C ASN A 12 -4.78 -23.97 2.50
N THR A 13 -4.70 -22.67 2.71
CA THR A 13 -5.89 -21.79 2.78
C THR A 13 -6.25 -21.17 1.43
N ALA A 14 -5.29 -21.09 0.50
CA ALA A 14 -5.41 -20.47 -0.83
C ALA A 14 -6.19 -19.13 -0.77
N PRO A 15 -5.75 -18.15 0.05
CA PRO A 15 -6.52 -16.93 0.30
C PRO A 15 -6.72 -16.14 -0.99
N ARG A 16 -7.94 -15.63 -1.17
CA ARG A 16 -8.24 -14.68 -2.25
C ARG A 16 -7.78 -13.30 -1.85
N ILE A 17 -6.99 -12.68 -2.70
CA ILE A 17 -6.43 -11.34 -2.49
C ILE A 17 -6.99 -10.39 -3.54
N HIS A 18 -7.74 -9.40 -3.10
CA HIS A 18 -8.18 -8.33 -3.98
C HIS A 18 -7.02 -7.37 -4.25
N CYS A 19 -6.71 -7.13 -5.52
CA CYS A 19 -5.62 -6.26 -5.94
C CYS A 19 -6.15 -5.14 -6.84
N ILE A 20 -6.17 -3.91 -6.33
CA ILE A 20 -6.32 -2.70 -7.15
C ILE A 20 -4.90 -2.21 -7.41
N THR A 21 -4.36 -2.54 -8.59
CA THR A 21 -2.94 -2.32 -8.91
C THR A 21 -2.77 -1.62 -10.26
N ASN A 22 -1.53 -1.29 -10.60
CA ASN A 22 -1.18 -0.62 -11.83
C ASN A 22 -1.18 -1.57 -13.03
N TYR A 23 -1.39 -1.02 -14.24
CA TYR A 23 -1.45 -1.82 -15.48
C TYR A 23 -0.11 -2.40 -15.91
N VAL A 24 1.02 -1.80 -15.46
CA VAL A 24 2.36 -2.19 -15.90
C VAL A 24 2.76 -3.54 -15.29
N THR A 25 2.42 -3.76 -14.02
CA THR A 25 2.86 -4.95 -13.27
C THR A 25 1.70 -5.84 -12.79
N ALA A 26 0.47 -5.60 -13.27
CA ALA A 26 -0.71 -6.36 -12.84
C ALA A 26 -0.53 -7.88 -13.05
N GLY A 27 0.00 -8.29 -14.20
CA GLY A 27 0.28 -9.69 -14.51
C GLY A 27 1.34 -10.30 -13.57
N ASP A 28 2.41 -9.56 -13.28
CA ASP A 28 3.48 -10.01 -12.39
C ASP A 28 2.99 -10.17 -10.96
N VAL A 29 2.17 -9.22 -10.48
CA VAL A 29 1.54 -9.30 -9.15
C VAL A 29 0.64 -10.54 -9.06
N ALA A 30 -0.21 -10.76 -10.06
CA ALA A 30 -1.07 -11.93 -10.12
C ALA A 30 -0.26 -13.24 -10.10
N ASN A 31 0.76 -13.34 -10.96
CA ASN A 31 1.63 -14.51 -11.05
C ASN A 31 2.39 -14.77 -9.74
N MET A 32 2.85 -13.72 -9.06
CA MET A 32 3.54 -13.87 -7.78
C MET A 32 2.60 -14.41 -6.69
N ILE A 33 1.37 -13.91 -6.61
CA ILE A 33 0.37 -14.40 -5.65
C ILE A 33 0.02 -15.86 -5.93
N LEU A 34 -0.17 -16.24 -7.20
CA LEU A 34 -0.39 -17.63 -7.61
C LEU A 34 0.79 -18.53 -7.26
N ALA A 35 2.02 -18.07 -7.49
CA ALA A 35 3.24 -18.85 -7.23
C ALA A 35 3.41 -19.21 -5.74
N VAL A 36 2.98 -18.32 -4.84
CA VAL A 36 3.02 -18.59 -3.38
C VAL A 36 1.82 -19.41 -2.90
N GLY A 37 0.78 -19.58 -3.73
CA GLY A 37 -0.40 -20.39 -3.43
C GLY A 37 -1.66 -19.60 -3.07
N GLY A 38 -1.65 -18.27 -3.22
CA GLY A 38 -2.84 -17.43 -3.09
C GLY A 38 -3.65 -17.35 -4.39
N SER A 39 -4.80 -16.71 -4.34
CA SER A 39 -5.71 -16.51 -5.48
C SER A 39 -5.96 -15.01 -5.70
N PRO A 40 -5.32 -14.37 -6.69
CA PRO A 40 -5.50 -12.94 -6.95
C PRO A 40 -6.79 -12.65 -7.68
N ILE A 41 -7.46 -11.54 -7.33
CA ILE A 41 -8.58 -10.95 -8.07
C ILE A 41 -8.21 -9.51 -8.42
N MET A 42 -8.09 -9.22 -9.73
CA MET A 42 -7.62 -7.94 -10.26
C MET A 42 -8.82 -7.06 -10.68
N ALA A 43 -9.70 -6.75 -9.75
CA ALA A 43 -10.88 -5.91 -9.99
C ALA A 43 -10.62 -4.46 -9.55
N GLN A 44 -11.07 -3.49 -10.34
CA GLN A 44 -10.86 -2.07 -10.05
C GLN A 44 -12.04 -1.18 -10.43
N GLY A 45 -13.09 -1.77 -11.01
CA GLY A 45 -14.30 -1.03 -11.36
C GLY A 45 -15.04 -0.56 -10.10
N ILE A 46 -15.35 0.73 -10.03
CA ILE A 46 -15.97 1.34 -8.85
C ILE A 46 -17.29 0.67 -8.44
N ARG A 47 -17.99 0.04 -9.40
CA ARG A 47 -19.27 -0.63 -9.19
C ARG A 47 -19.16 -2.06 -8.65
N GLU A 48 -17.96 -2.63 -8.62
CA GLU A 48 -17.74 -4.04 -8.21
C GLU A 48 -16.78 -4.20 -7.02
N VAL A 49 -15.96 -3.17 -6.72
CA VAL A 49 -14.86 -3.31 -5.75
C VAL A 49 -15.32 -3.73 -4.36
N GLU A 50 -16.49 -3.31 -3.91
CA GLU A 50 -17.02 -3.70 -2.60
C GLU A 50 -17.44 -5.17 -2.57
N ASP A 51 -18.10 -5.66 -3.62
CA ASP A 51 -18.52 -7.06 -3.76
C ASP A 51 -17.29 -7.97 -3.83
N VAL A 52 -16.31 -7.61 -4.67
CA VAL A 52 -15.05 -8.35 -4.79
C VAL A 52 -14.28 -8.37 -3.47
N THR A 53 -14.16 -7.22 -2.79
CA THR A 53 -13.51 -7.17 -1.47
C THR A 53 -14.20 -8.10 -0.47
N THR A 54 -15.52 -8.21 -0.54
CA THR A 54 -16.31 -9.03 0.39
C THR A 54 -15.96 -10.52 0.31
N ILE A 55 -15.65 -11.03 -0.87
CA ILE A 55 -15.30 -12.44 -1.06
C ILE A 55 -13.79 -12.74 -0.92
N CYS A 56 -12.96 -11.72 -0.67
CA CYS A 56 -11.52 -11.85 -0.47
C CYS A 56 -11.15 -11.90 1.02
N GLN A 57 -9.87 -12.18 1.33
CA GLN A 57 -9.31 -12.23 2.68
C GLN A 57 -8.22 -11.18 2.91
N GLY A 58 -7.93 -10.35 1.91
CA GLY A 58 -6.96 -9.24 2.00
C GLY A 58 -7.08 -8.31 0.81
N LEU A 59 -6.59 -7.07 0.99
CA LEU A 59 -6.65 -6.03 -0.02
C LEU A 59 -5.27 -5.41 -0.24
N VAL A 60 -4.85 -5.32 -1.50
CA VAL A 60 -3.64 -4.62 -1.92
C VAL A 60 -4.01 -3.43 -2.80
N LEU A 61 -3.56 -2.25 -2.40
CA LEU A 61 -3.76 -0.97 -3.09
C LEU A 61 -2.41 -0.47 -3.60
N ASN A 62 -2.21 -0.40 -4.91
CA ASN A 62 -1.02 0.16 -5.52
C ASN A 62 -1.37 1.36 -6.39
N MET A 63 -0.75 2.51 -6.10
CA MET A 63 -1.06 3.81 -6.72
C MET A 63 -0.32 4.06 -8.05
N GLY A 64 0.24 3.04 -8.69
CA GLY A 64 0.74 3.16 -10.07
C GLY A 64 -0.40 3.43 -11.05
N THR A 65 -0.13 4.04 -12.21
CA THR A 65 -1.14 4.41 -13.22
C THR A 65 -2.43 5.01 -12.62
N LEU A 66 -2.28 6.03 -11.75
CA LEU A 66 -3.34 6.58 -10.92
C LEU A 66 -4.31 7.45 -11.72
N GLU A 67 -5.61 7.26 -11.47
CA GLU A 67 -6.74 8.05 -11.96
C GLU A 67 -7.69 8.35 -10.81
N GLU A 68 -8.50 9.42 -10.91
CA GLU A 68 -9.40 9.86 -9.83
C GLU A 68 -10.41 8.76 -9.46
N GLU A 69 -11.07 8.17 -10.45
CA GLU A 69 -12.05 7.10 -10.23
C GLU A 69 -11.42 5.88 -9.53
N ARG A 70 -10.14 5.59 -9.83
CA ARG A 70 -9.41 4.52 -9.16
C ARG A 70 -9.13 4.83 -7.69
N VAL A 71 -8.84 6.10 -7.36
CA VAL A 71 -8.70 6.53 -5.96
C VAL A 71 -10.01 6.32 -5.21
N ASP A 72 -11.14 6.68 -5.81
CA ASP A 72 -12.46 6.44 -5.22
C ASP A 72 -12.74 4.94 -5.02
N ALA A 73 -12.43 4.12 -6.01
CA ALA A 73 -12.55 2.66 -5.91
C ALA A 73 -11.67 2.08 -4.79
N MET A 74 -10.42 2.55 -4.65
CA MET A 74 -9.51 2.16 -3.56
C MET A 74 -10.09 2.50 -2.19
N ILE A 75 -10.71 3.67 -2.05
CA ILE A 75 -11.33 4.10 -0.78
C ILE A 75 -12.56 3.24 -0.46
N LEU A 76 -13.42 2.95 -1.44
CA LEU A 76 -14.59 2.09 -1.24
C LEU A 76 -14.15 0.67 -0.84
N ALA A 77 -13.24 0.07 -1.61
CA ALA A 77 -12.69 -1.25 -1.29
C ALA A 77 -12.02 -1.27 0.09
N GLY A 78 -11.24 -0.22 0.42
CA GLY A 78 -10.56 -0.08 1.70
C GLY A 78 -11.52 0.01 2.89
N LYS A 79 -12.59 0.79 2.78
CA LYS A 79 -13.65 0.87 3.80
C LYS A 79 -14.36 -0.47 3.97
N ARG A 80 -14.64 -1.15 2.86
CA ARG A 80 -15.25 -2.47 2.89
C ARG A 80 -14.34 -3.50 3.54
N ALA A 81 -13.06 -3.56 3.16
CA ALA A 81 -12.06 -4.43 3.79
C ALA A 81 -11.95 -4.19 5.30
N ALA A 82 -11.88 -2.92 5.71
CA ALA A 82 -11.84 -2.54 7.12
C ALA A 82 -13.06 -3.02 7.90
N SER A 83 -14.27 -2.89 7.33
CA SER A 83 -15.50 -3.36 7.96
C SER A 83 -15.55 -4.88 8.16
N LEU A 84 -14.78 -5.62 7.37
CA LEU A 84 -14.66 -7.09 7.43
C LEU A 84 -13.43 -7.55 8.24
N GLY A 85 -12.60 -6.62 8.74
CA GLY A 85 -11.36 -6.95 9.44
C GLY A 85 -10.25 -7.51 8.53
N HIS A 86 -10.32 -7.28 7.22
CA HIS A 86 -9.32 -7.75 6.29
C HIS A 86 -8.06 -6.86 6.34
N PRO A 87 -6.84 -7.46 6.27
CA PRO A 87 -5.62 -6.68 6.18
C PRO A 87 -5.55 -5.89 4.87
N ILE A 88 -5.06 -4.65 4.97
CA ILE A 88 -4.95 -3.72 3.86
C ILE A 88 -3.50 -3.27 3.71
N ILE A 89 -2.94 -3.43 2.51
CA ILE A 89 -1.60 -2.97 2.15
C ILE A 89 -1.71 -1.81 1.17
N LEU A 90 -0.99 -0.72 1.42
CA LEU A 90 -0.88 0.42 0.50
C LEU A 90 0.55 0.53 -0.04
N ASP A 91 0.68 0.60 -1.34
CA ASP A 91 1.92 0.92 -2.07
C ASP A 91 1.74 2.29 -2.77
N PRO A 92 2.24 3.40 -2.17
CA PRO A 92 2.02 4.77 -2.63
C PRO A 92 2.96 5.16 -3.77
N VAL A 93 3.07 4.33 -4.79
CA VAL A 93 3.97 4.51 -5.93
C VAL A 93 3.96 5.94 -6.47
N GLY A 94 5.14 6.56 -6.51
CA GLY A 94 5.33 7.86 -7.12
C GLY A 94 4.66 9.02 -6.36
N VAL A 95 4.45 8.92 -5.06
CA VAL A 95 3.89 9.99 -4.23
C VAL A 95 4.71 11.29 -4.27
N THR A 96 5.98 11.19 -4.63
CA THR A 96 6.88 12.33 -4.84
C THR A 96 6.72 13.00 -6.22
N ALA A 97 6.13 12.31 -7.20
CA ALA A 97 6.13 12.73 -8.59
C ALA A 97 5.12 13.86 -8.88
N SER A 98 4.02 13.98 -8.13
CA SER A 98 3.03 15.03 -8.35
C SER A 98 2.19 15.35 -7.11
N GLY A 99 1.63 16.56 -7.09
CA GLY A 99 0.68 16.99 -6.06
C GLY A 99 -0.57 16.11 -6.02
N PHE A 100 -1.07 15.66 -7.18
CA PHE A 100 -2.21 14.75 -7.29
C PHE A 100 -1.95 13.42 -6.58
N ARG A 101 -0.80 12.78 -6.82
CA ARG A 101 -0.43 11.52 -6.17
C ARG A 101 -0.32 11.66 -4.67
N ARG A 102 0.31 12.75 -4.21
CA ARG A 102 0.46 13.04 -2.78
C ARG A 102 -0.90 13.27 -2.11
N ALA A 103 -1.76 14.08 -2.71
CA ALA A 103 -3.11 14.33 -2.20
C ALA A 103 -3.95 13.04 -2.16
N SER A 104 -3.85 12.19 -3.19
CA SER A 104 -4.56 10.91 -3.26
C SER A 104 -4.08 9.93 -2.17
N ALA A 105 -2.77 9.81 -1.95
CA ALA A 105 -2.23 8.98 -0.87
C ALA A 105 -2.74 9.43 0.50
N LEU A 106 -2.71 10.73 0.78
CA LEU A 106 -3.25 11.30 2.01
C LEU A 106 -4.76 11.07 2.15
N ARG A 107 -5.50 11.18 1.06
CA ARG A 107 -6.94 10.94 1.04
C ARG A 107 -7.27 9.48 1.38
N ILE A 108 -6.51 8.52 0.84
CA ILE A 108 -6.64 7.10 1.19
C ILE A 108 -6.30 6.88 2.67
N LEU A 109 -5.14 7.33 3.14
CA LEU A 109 -4.67 7.11 4.51
C LEU A 109 -5.57 7.73 5.59
N ARG A 110 -6.29 8.83 5.25
CA ARG A 110 -7.24 9.45 6.18
C ARG A 110 -8.57 8.73 6.28
N GLN A 111 -8.93 7.89 5.31
CA GLN A 111 -10.23 7.25 5.20
C GLN A 111 -10.19 5.73 5.34
N VAL A 112 -9.01 5.14 5.18
CA VAL A 112 -8.80 3.68 5.17
C VAL A 112 -7.74 3.33 6.23
N PRO A 113 -8.05 2.46 7.20
CA PRO A 113 -7.08 1.99 8.18
C PRO A 113 -6.14 0.96 7.54
N VAL A 114 -5.06 1.44 6.95
CA VAL A 114 -4.04 0.62 6.28
C VAL A 114 -3.19 -0.09 7.33
N CYS A 115 -2.94 -1.40 7.17
CA CYS A 115 -2.09 -2.20 8.07
C CYS A 115 -0.60 -2.08 7.74
N VAL A 116 -0.28 -1.98 6.46
CA VAL A 116 1.11 -1.90 5.96
C VAL A 116 1.21 -0.83 4.89
N ILE A 117 2.20 0.05 5.01
CA ILE A 117 2.60 0.99 3.95
C ILE A 117 3.94 0.50 3.39
N ARG A 118 3.97 0.10 2.12
CA ARG A 118 5.16 -0.35 1.43
C ARG A 118 5.63 0.69 0.43
N GLY A 119 6.77 1.29 0.66
CA GLY A 119 7.37 2.28 -0.23
C GLY A 119 8.88 2.29 -0.12
N ASN A 120 9.55 2.95 -1.07
CA ASN A 120 10.97 3.28 -0.91
C ASN A 120 11.15 4.44 0.09
N ALA A 121 12.38 4.70 0.49
CA ALA A 121 12.69 5.70 1.51
C ALA A 121 12.16 7.11 1.15
N SER A 122 12.27 7.52 -0.12
CA SER A 122 11.79 8.84 -0.56
C SER A 122 10.25 8.94 -0.52
N GLU A 123 9.55 7.88 -0.84
CA GLU A 123 8.09 7.81 -0.77
C GLU A 123 7.60 7.89 0.70
N ILE A 124 8.23 7.13 1.58
CA ILE A 124 7.89 7.13 3.02
C ILE A 124 8.16 8.49 3.65
N CYS A 125 9.34 9.10 3.39
CA CYS A 125 9.66 10.44 3.89
C CYS A 125 8.66 11.50 3.39
N ALA A 126 8.32 11.46 2.09
CA ALA A 126 7.36 12.40 1.51
C ALA A 126 5.95 12.26 2.11
N LEU A 127 5.54 11.03 2.43
CA LEU A 127 4.27 10.78 3.11
C LEU A 127 4.28 11.26 4.55
N ASP A 128 5.35 10.99 5.31
CA ASP A 128 5.47 11.44 6.70
C ASP A 128 5.38 12.98 6.78
N GLN A 129 6.15 13.68 5.95
CA GLN A 129 6.08 15.15 5.86
C GLN A 129 4.66 15.64 5.52
N ALA A 130 4.04 15.05 4.51
CA ALA A 130 2.71 15.46 4.05
C ALA A 130 1.59 15.10 5.05
N PHE A 131 1.77 14.06 5.85
CA PHE A 131 0.83 13.64 6.91
C PHE A 131 0.99 14.46 8.20
N GLY A 132 1.86 15.47 8.20
CA GLY A 132 2.12 16.36 9.32
C GLY A 132 3.34 15.95 10.14
N GLY A 133 4.29 15.25 9.55
CA GLY A 133 5.61 15.02 10.09
C GLY A 133 6.44 16.31 10.20
N MET A 134 7.50 16.29 11.01
CA MET A 134 8.43 17.41 11.06
C MET A 134 9.14 17.56 9.72
N ASP A 135 9.21 18.80 9.21
CA ASP A 135 10.08 19.15 8.10
C ASP A 135 11.55 19.00 8.56
N ARG A 136 12.16 17.89 8.19
CA ARG A 136 13.56 17.59 8.56
C ARG A 136 14.55 18.05 7.49
N GLY A 137 14.15 19.04 6.67
CA GLY A 137 14.98 19.49 5.56
C GLY A 137 15.21 18.40 4.51
N ASN A 138 15.86 18.72 3.44
CA ASN A 138 16.07 17.85 2.25
C ASN A 138 16.93 16.59 2.50
N VAL A 139 16.63 15.78 3.51
CA VAL A 139 17.37 14.56 3.87
C VAL A 139 17.00 13.35 2.98
N CYS A 140 16.01 13.49 2.13
CA CYS A 140 15.59 12.45 1.18
C CYS A 140 16.23 12.61 -0.21
N GLY A 141 17.56 12.74 -0.28
CA GLY A 141 18.29 12.58 -1.53
C GLY A 141 18.56 11.12 -1.84
N VAL A 142 18.36 10.72 -3.10
CA VAL A 142 18.50 9.33 -3.57
C VAL A 142 19.94 8.80 -3.47
N ASP A 143 20.95 9.66 -3.29
CA ASP A 143 22.36 9.35 -3.59
C ASP A 143 23.38 9.55 -2.45
N SER A 144 22.98 9.68 -1.18
CA SER A 144 23.96 9.76 -0.09
C SER A 144 23.63 8.83 1.07
N CYS A 145 24.16 7.62 1.02
CA CYS A 145 24.18 6.68 2.15
C CYS A 145 25.22 7.11 3.18
N THR A 146 24.87 8.04 4.05
CA THR A 146 25.59 8.27 5.32
C THR A 146 24.70 7.78 6.44
N ASP A 147 25.27 7.33 7.56
CA ASP A 147 24.51 6.80 8.72
C ASP A 147 23.42 7.77 9.18
N SER A 148 23.68 9.08 9.14
CA SER A 148 22.69 10.12 9.47
C SER A 148 21.47 10.17 8.54
N VAL A 149 21.62 9.77 7.28
CA VAL A 149 20.52 9.69 6.29
C VAL A 149 19.64 8.46 6.60
N MET A 150 20.26 7.33 6.92
CA MET A 150 19.56 6.11 7.32
C MET A 150 18.72 6.33 8.58
N ASP A 151 19.28 7.00 9.58
CA ASP A 151 18.55 7.34 10.83
C ASP A 151 17.34 8.24 10.55
N GLY A 152 17.47 9.19 9.63
CA GLY A 152 16.38 10.06 9.19
C GLY A 152 15.25 9.29 8.50
N GLN A 153 15.58 8.32 7.65
CA GLN A 153 14.61 7.47 6.94
C GLN A 153 13.85 6.54 7.88
N VAL A 154 14.56 5.89 8.80
CA VAL A 154 13.95 5.05 9.84
C VAL A 154 13.04 5.86 10.74
N SER A 155 13.47 7.05 11.13
CA SER A 155 12.65 7.97 11.94
C SER A 155 11.36 8.40 11.24
N SER A 156 11.41 8.67 9.92
CA SER A 156 10.21 8.99 9.13
C SER A 156 9.26 7.80 9.02
N ALA A 157 9.78 6.59 8.83
CA ALA A 157 8.97 5.38 8.80
C ALA A 157 8.26 5.15 10.15
N LEU A 158 8.98 5.26 11.26
CA LEU A 158 8.41 5.14 12.60
C LEU A 158 7.38 6.24 12.90
N SER A 159 7.62 7.47 12.46
CA SER A 159 6.70 8.59 12.62
C SER A 159 5.40 8.35 11.84
N LEU A 160 5.50 7.97 10.56
CA LEU A 160 4.35 7.66 9.72
C LEU A 160 3.55 6.47 10.30
N GLY A 161 4.22 5.40 10.70
CA GLY A 161 3.58 4.24 11.31
C GLY A 161 2.79 4.58 12.57
N ARG A 162 3.36 5.38 13.48
CA ARG A 162 2.67 5.85 14.70
C ARG A 162 1.44 6.70 14.39
N ARG A 163 1.44 7.48 13.31
CA ARG A 163 0.34 8.38 12.92
C ARG A 163 -0.78 7.65 12.20
N THR A 164 -0.44 6.65 11.42
CA THR A 164 -1.40 5.89 10.60
C THR A 164 -1.85 4.59 11.26
N GLY A 165 -1.12 4.10 12.26
CA GLY A 165 -1.30 2.77 12.82
C GLY A 165 -0.76 1.64 11.93
N ALA A 166 -0.09 1.96 10.80
CA ALA A 166 0.50 1.00 9.89
C ALA A 166 1.94 0.61 10.27
N VAL A 167 2.39 -0.49 9.70
CA VAL A 167 3.78 -0.96 9.76
C VAL A 167 4.48 -0.69 8.45
#